data_308856d06b34e03f4ccb932a45cf588a
#
_entry.id   308856d06b34e03f4ccb932a45cf588a
#
_cell.length_a   1.000
_cell.length_b   1.000
_cell.length_c   1.000
_cell.angle_alpha   90.00
_cell.angle_beta   90.00
_cell.angle_gamma   90.00
#
_symmetry.space_group_name_H-M   'P 1'
#
loop_
_entity.id
_entity.type
_entity.pdbx_description
1 polymer ?
#
loop_
_entity_poly.entity_id
_entity_poly.type
_entity_poly.pdbx_seq_one_letter_code
_entity_poly.pdbx_strand_id
1 'polypeptide(L)'
;KRTGMIDTILFDLDGTLLPMDNDIFTKGYFKGLAAELIPFGYDAGTLVDAVWRGTAAMVKNDGARPNCEAFWQTFEAVMPGWKTEHRAVTDTFYRGNFDAAKRFTGENPLARPLIDRLKQDGLHVILATNPLFPRDGVETRLRWIGLSTADFELVTSYENMHYCKPNPKYFAEILEMTGKDAAQCLMVGNNMDED
;
A
#
# COMPACT_ATOMS: atom_id res chain seq x y z
N LYS A 1 -34.42 -2.30 -8.39
CA LYS A 1 -33.15 -1.98 -7.71
C LYS A 1 -33.23 -2.61 -6.32
N ARG A 2 -32.36 -3.57 -6.01
CA ARG A 2 -32.17 -4.09 -4.64
C ARG A 2 -31.45 -3.00 -3.84
N THR A 3 -32.17 -2.10 -3.23
CA THR A 3 -31.66 -1.09 -2.31
C THR A 3 -31.26 -1.78 -1.02
N GLY A 4 -30.00 -1.68 -0.62
CA GLY A 4 -29.51 -2.05 0.70
C GLY A 4 -28.77 -3.39 0.84
N MET A 5 -28.43 -4.09 -0.26
CA MET A 5 -27.59 -5.30 -0.16
C MET A 5 -26.15 -4.95 -0.47
N ILE A 6 -25.21 -5.37 0.37
CA ILE A 6 -23.78 -5.25 0.10
C ILE A 6 -23.43 -6.05 -1.15
N ASP A 7 -22.76 -5.42 -2.09
CA ASP A 7 -22.27 -6.03 -3.34
C ASP A 7 -20.77 -5.82 -3.56
N THR A 8 -20.13 -4.97 -2.74
CA THR A 8 -18.73 -4.59 -2.87
C THR A 8 -18.01 -4.73 -1.53
N ILE A 9 -16.91 -5.46 -1.53
CA ILE A 9 -16.05 -5.64 -0.36
C ILE A 9 -14.71 -4.96 -0.59
N LEU A 10 -14.35 -4.05 0.30
CA LEU A 10 -13.05 -3.41 0.35
C LEU A 10 -12.22 -4.11 1.42
N PHE A 11 -11.04 -4.59 1.05
CA PHE A 11 -10.11 -5.22 1.99
C PHE A 11 -8.90 -4.34 2.25
N ASP A 12 -8.54 -4.18 3.51
CA ASP A 12 -7.20 -3.82 3.90
C ASP A 12 -6.23 -4.99 3.64
N LEU A 13 -4.92 -4.68 3.51
CA LEU A 13 -3.90 -5.70 3.27
C LEU A 13 -3.11 -6.01 4.54
N ASP A 14 -2.38 -5.03 5.05
CA ASP A 14 -1.37 -5.22 6.09
C ASP A 14 -2.01 -5.38 7.48
N GLY A 15 -1.93 -6.58 8.04
CA GLY A 15 -2.63 -6.96 9.27
C GLY A 15 -4.03 -7.51 9.06
N THR A 16 -4.54 -7.56 7.81
CA THR A 16 -5.85 -8.10 7.45
C THR A 16 -5.71 -9.32 6.56
N LEU A 17 -5.56 -9.15 5.24
CA LEU A 17 -5.30 -10.27 4.32
C LEU A 17 -3.89 -10.83 4.49
N LEU A 18 -2.91 -9.97 4.74
CA LEU A 18 -1.52 -10.34 5.02
C LEU A 18 -1.24 -10.16 6.52
N PRO A 19 -1.14 -11.25 7.30
CA PRO A 19 -0.84 -11.17 8.72
C PRO A 19 0.55 -10.58 8.97
N MET A 20 0.63 -9.53 9.78
CA MET A 20 1.90 -8.92 10.19
C MET A 20 1.78 -8.08 11.45
N ASP A 21 2.92 -7.87 12.10
CA ASP A 21 3.14 -6.76 13.00
C ASP A 21 3.76 -5.62 12.20
N ASN A 22 3.08 -4.49 12.12
CA ASN A 22 3.48 -3.36 11.28
C ASN A 22 4.84 -2.76 11.70
N ASP A 23 5.14 -2.74 13.01
CA ASP A 23 6.41 -2.18 13.50
C ASP A 23 7.59 -3.08 13.15
N ILE A 24 7.43 -4.39 13.32
CA ILE A 24 8.45 -5.39 12.98
C ILE A 24 8.68 -5.38 11.47
N PHE A 25 7.61 -5.39 10.69
CA PHE A 25 7.67 -5.37 9.23
C PHE A 25 8.38 -4.12 8.71
N THR A 26 7.95 -2.93 9.18
CA THR A 26 8.50 -1.65 8.73
C THR A 26 10.00 -1.53 9.04
N LYS A 27 10.42 -1.90 10.26
CA LYS A 27 11.84 -1.90 10.63
C LYS A 27 12.65 -2.86 9.75
N GLY A 28 12.09 -4.02 9.46
CA GLY A 28 12.74 -5.04 8.65
C GLY A 28 12.94 -4.61 7.19
N TYR A 29 11.90 -4.09 6.54
CA TYR A 29 12.02 -3.70 5.14
C TYR A 29 12.79 -2.40 4.94
N PHE A 30 12.72 -1.43 5.87
CA PHE A 30 13.53 -0.22 5.80
C PHE A 30 15.03 -0.54 5.82
N LYS A 31 15.41 -1.53 6.62
CA LYS A 31 16.80 -2.03 6.64
C LYS A 31 17.21 -2.61 5.28
N GLY A 32 16.31 -3.34 4.64
CA GLY A 32 16.53 -3.86 3.28
C GLY A 32 16.65 -2.75 2.23
N LEU A 33 15.75 -1.77 2.27
CA LEU A 33 15.79 -0.63 1.35
C LEU A 33 17.07 0.20 1.53
N ALA A 34 17.48 0.47 2.77
CA ALA A 34 18.71 1.19 3.06
C ALA A 34 19.94 0.43 2.52
N ALA A 35 19.97 -0.90 2.63
CA ALA A 35 21.05 -1.72 2.12
C ALA A 35 21.26 -1.59 0.61
N GLU A 36 20.20 -1.34 -0.17
CA GLU A 36 20.28 -1.10 -1.63
C GLU A 36 20.95 0.25 -1.97
N LEU A 37 20.81 1.24 -1.09
CA LEU A 37 21.23 2.61 -1.35
C LEU A 37 22.57 2.99 -0.71
N ILE A 38 23.00 2.31 0.35
CA ILE A 38 24.31 2.49 0.99
C ILE A 38 25.47 2.41 -0.01
N PRO A 39 25.52 1.49 -1.00
CA PRO A 39 26.60 1.43 -1.98
C PRO A 39 26.78 2.69 -2.82
N PHE A 40 25.75 3.54 -2.92
CA PHE A 40 25.81 4.83 -3.61
C PHE A 40 26.27 5.98 -2.72
N GLY A 41 26.70 5.69 -1.49
CA GLY A 41 27.26 6.66 -0.56
C GLY A 41 26.24 7.33 0.37
N TYR A 42 25.02 6.82 0.43
CA TYR A 42 23.99 7.36 1.34
C TYR A 42 24.14 6.77 2.75
N ASP A 43 23.94 7.61 3.76
CA ASP A 43 23.90 7.19 5.15
C ASP A 43 22.57 6.51 5.48
N ALA A 44 22.62 5.32 6.10
CA ALA A 44 21.42 4.53 6.41
C ALA A 44 20.42 5.24 7.33
N GLY A 45 20.91 5.94 8.35
CA GLY A 45 20.05 6.66 9.29
C GLY A 45 19.34 7.82 8.62
N THR A 46 20.05 8.59 7.81
CA THR A 46 19.49 9.70 7.03
C THR A 46 18.48 9.22 5.99
N LEU A 47 18.75 8.07 5.33
CA LEU A 47 17.80 7.43 4.40
C LEU A 47 16.49 7.08 5.10
N VAL A 48 16.56 6.42 6.25
CA VAL A 48 15.36 6.02 7.01
C VAL A 48 14.58 7.26 7.47
N ASP A 49 15.26 8.31 7.96
CA ASP A 49 14.59 9.57 8.33
C ASP A 49 13.91 10.22 7.11
N ALA A 50 14.57 10.25 5.95
CA ALA A 50 13.99 10.79 4.73
C ALA A 50 12.75 10.00 4.27
N VAL A 51 12.77 8.66 4.37
CA VAL A 51 11.61 7.81 4.07
C VAL A 51 10.45 8.13 5.01
N TRP A 52 10.71 8.28 6.32
CA TRP A 52 9.66 8.66 7.28
C TRP A 52 9.06 10.03 6.99
N ARG A 53 9.89 11.02 6.61
CA ARG A 53 9.38 12.35 6.22
C ARG A 53 8.55 12.32 4.96
N GLY A 54 8.97 11.55 3.94
CA GLY A 54 8.19 11.31 2.74
C GLY A 54 6.86 10.62 3.03
N THR A 55 6.86 9.62 3.91
CA THR A 55 5.65 8.94 4.37
C THR A 55 4.70 9.90 5.09
N ALA A 56 5.22 10.73 5.99
CA ALA A 56 4.42 11.75 6.67
C ALA A 56 3.81 12.77 5.70
N ALA A 57 4.51 13.11 4.61
CA ALA A 57 3.98 13.98 3.56
C ALA A 57 2.80 13.33 2.81
N MET A 58 2.84 12.02 2.56
CA MET A 58 1.70 11.29 1.99
C MET A 58 0.49 11.29 2.92
N VAL A 59 0.69 11.00 4.20
CA VAL A 59 -0.39 11.00 5.21
C VAL A 59 -1.06 12.38 5.34
N LYS A 60 -0.27 13.45 5.19
CA LYS A 60 -0.75 14.85 5.27
C LYS A 60 -1.15 15.43 3.91
N ASN A 61 -1.14 14.63 2.85
CA ASN A 61 -1.44 15.11 1.50
C ASN A 61 -2.86 15.70 1.45
N ASP A 62 -2.96 16.89 0.89
CA ASP A 62 -4.22 17.65 0.75
C ASP A 62 -5.02 17.27 -0.50
N GLY A 63 -4.47 16.38 -1.33
CA GLY A 63 -5.07 15.92 -2.57
C GLY A 63 -4.65 16.70 -3.81
N ALA A 64 -3.75 17.68 -3.67
CA ALA A 64 -3.29 18.49 -4.81
C ALA A 64 -2.42 17.68 -5.81
N ARG A 65 -1.88 16.56 -5.39
CA ARG A 65 -1.02 15.69 -6.19
C ARG A 65 -1.12 14.23 -5.71
N PRO A 66 -0.72 13.23 -6.54
CA PRO A 66 -0.62 11.84 -6.09
C PRO A 66 0.35 11.68 -4.90
N ASN A 67 0.11 10.67 -4.07
CA ASN A 67 0.94 10.40 -2.90
C ASN A 67 2.42 10.17 -3.26
N CYS A 68 2.70 9.52 -4.40
CA CYS A 68 4.08 9.32 -4.86
C CYS A 68 4.81 10.65 -5.11
N GLU A 69 4.14 11.66 -5.64
CA GLU A 69 4.74 12.98 -5.83
C GLU A 69 4.98 13.69 -4.49
N ALA A 70 4.02 13.61 -3.56
CA ALA A 70 4.19 14.16 -2.21
C ALA A 70 5.37 13.51 -1.48
N PHE A 71 5.51 12.16 -1.61
CA PHE A 71 6.63 11.42 -1.05
C PHE A 71 7.96 11.88 -1.64
N TRP A 72 8.13 11.80 -2.97
CA TRP A 72 9.40 12.08 -3.61
C TRP A 72 9.82 13.53 -3.48
N GLN A 73 8.90 14.48 -3.57
CA GLN A 73 9.20 15.90 -3.36
C GLN A 73 9.78 16.15 -1.96
N THR A 74 9.21 15.53 -0.93
CA THR A 74 9.71 15.67 0.44
C THR A 74 11.01 14.91 0.64
N PHE A 75 11.09 13.66 0.19
CA PHE A 75 12.27 12.82 0.31
C PHE A 75 13.50 13.49 -0.32
N GLU A 76 13.38 13.97 -1.55
CA GLU A 76 14.49 14.61 -2.27
C GLU A 76 14.93 15.94 -1.64
N ALA A 77 13.99 16.69 -1.05
CA ALA A 77 14.30 17.93 -0.36
C ALA A 77 15.10 17.74 0.94
N VAL A 78 14.96 16.58 1.59
CA VAL A 78 15.60 16.30 2.89
C VAL A 78 16.78 15.34 2.80
N MET A 79 16.94 14.62 1.66
CA MET A 79 18.00 13.65 1.47
C MET A 79 19.26 14.30 0.88
N PRO A 80 20.34 14.49 1.67
CA PRO A 80 21.56 15.17 1.18
C PRO A 80 22.19 14.40 0.03
N GLY A 81 22.51 15.13 -1.06
CA GLY A 81 23.21 14.57 -2.22
C GLY A 81 22.41 13.55 -3.02
N TRP A 82 21.09 13.50 -2.85
CA TRP A 82 20.22 12.60 -3.61
C TRP A 82 20.32 12.85 -5.11
N LYS A 83 20.41 11.77 -5.86
CA LYS A 83 20.38 11.80 -7.32
C LYS A 83 19.09 11.14 -7.79
N THR A 84 18.30 11.86 -8.59
CA THR A 84 16.97 11.40 -9.04
C THR A 84 17.04 10.07 -9.81
N GLU A 85 18.13 9.79 -10.52
CA GLU A 85 18.34 8.49 -11.19
C GLU A 85 18.36 7.31 -10.22
N HIS A 86 18.64 7.50 -8.93
CA HIS A 86 18.62 6.44 -7.92
C HIS A 86 17.20 6.04 -7.49
N ARG A 87 16.15 6.75 -7.95
CA ARG A 87 14.77 6.24 -7.82
C ARG A 87 14.62 4.87 -8.46
N ALA A 88 15.28 4.61 -9.59
CA ALA A 88 15.25 3.31 -10.25
C ALA A 88 15.77 2.16 -9.37
N VAL A 89 16.66 2.46 -8.41
CA VAL A 89 17.16 1.48 -7.43
C VAL A 89 16.02 1.06 -6.48
N THR A 90 15.22 2.03 -6.02
CA THR A 90 14.07 1.74 -5.15
C THR A 90 12.99 0.95 -5.89
N ASP A 91 12.71 1.27 -7.16
CA ASP A 91 11.77 0.52 -7.99
C ASP A 91 12.23 -0.93 -8.17
N THR A 92 13.52 -1.14 -8.42
CA THR A 92 14.12 -2.48 -8.53
C THR A 92 14.03 -3.23 -7.22
N PHE A 93 14.26 -2.57 -6.09
CA PHE A 93 14.10 -3.16 -4.76
C PHE A 93 12.69 -3.74 -4.56
N TYR A 94 11.64 -2.97 -4.83
CA TYR A 94 10.26 -3.43 -4.61
C TYR A 94 9.86 -4.61 -5.51
N ARG A 95 10.47 -4.73 -6.69
CA ARG A 95 10.27 -5.88 -7.61
C ARG A 95 11.12 -7.10 -7.27
N GLY A 96 12.18 -6.94 -6.51
CA GLY A 96 13.18 -7.98 -6.23
C GLY A 96 13.43 -8.21 -4.75
N ASN A 97 14.45 -7.55 -4.20
CA ASN A 97 14.98 -7.82 -2.85
C ASN A 97 13.97 -7.52 -1.71
N PHE A 98 12.92 -6.75 -1.97
CA PHE A 98 11.80 -6.57 -1.05
C PHE A 98 11.13 -7.91 -0.67
N ASP A 99 11.23 -8.93 -1.52
CA ASP A 99 10.72 -10.27 -1.23
C ASP A 99 11.30 -10.89 0.05
N ALA A 100 12.51 -10.50 0.44
CA ALA A 100 13.10 -10.90 1.72
C ALA A 100 12.33 -10.43 2.96
N ALA A 101 11.49 -9.39 2.84
CA ALA A 101 10.65 -8.90 3.91
C ALA A 101 9.47 -9.84 4.24
N LYS A 102 9.17 -10.81 3.38
CA LYS A 102 8.17 -11.87 3.65
C LYS A 102 8.39 -12.55 5.00
N ARG A 103 9.64 -12.73 5.42
CA ARG A 103 9.99 -13.34 6.72
C ARG A 103 9.44 -12.60 7.94
N PHE A 104 8.99 -11.35 7.79
CA PHE A 104 8.38 -10.54 8.85
C PHE A 104 6.86 -10.59 8.81
N THR A 105 6.27 -11.43 7.96
CA THR A 105 4.83 -11.61 7.81
C THR A 105 4.42 -13.04 8.12
N GLY A 106 3.12 -13.24 8.35
CA GLY A 106 2.53 -14.54 8.50
C GLY A 106 1.98 -15.10 7.18
N GLU A 107 1.58 -16.37 7.21
CA GLU A 107 0.86 -17.01 6.11
C GLU A 107 -0.65 -16.83 6.26
N ASN A 108 -1.36 -16.73 5.14
CA ASN A 108 -2.82 -16.75 5.11
C ASN A 108 -3.33 -17.69 4.01
N PRO A 109 -3.45 -18.99 4.31
CA PRO A 109 -3.94 -19.97 3.32
C PRO A 109 -5.41 -19.74 2.93
N LEU A 110 -6.14 -18.92 3.66
CA LEU A 110 -7.55 -18.62 3.40
C LEU A 110 -7.75 -17.46 2.44
N ALA A 111 -6.70 -16.64 2.18
CA ALA A 111 -6.83 -15.45 1.35
C ALA A 111 -7.31 -15.78 -0.08
N ARG A 112 -6.67 -16.70 -0.78
CA ARG A 112 -7.06 -17.09 -2.14
C ARG A 112 -8.49 -17.68 -2.16
N PRO A 113 -8.83 -18.71 -1.36
CA PRO A 113 -10.19 -19.26 -1.36
C PRO A 113 -11.28 -18.22 -1.02
N LEU A 114 -10.99 -17.28 -0.13
CA LEU A 114 -11.92 -16.22 0.22
C LEU A 114 -12.22 -15.31 -0.98
N ILE A 115 -11.17 -14.79 -1.62
CA ILE A 115 -11.34 -13.88 -2.78
C ILE A 115 -12.05 -14.59 -3.93
N ASP A 116 -11.68 -15.83 -4.22
CA ASP A 116 -12.32 -16.64 -5.27
C ASP A 116 -13.81 -16.87 -4.95
N ARG A 117 -14.14 -17.17 -3.71
CA ARG A 117 -15.53 -17.37 -3.27
C ARG A 117 -16.37 -16.10 -3.40
N LEU A 118 -15.87 -14.95 -2.96
CA LEU A 118 -16.60 -13.69 -3.06
C LEU A 118 -16.90 -13.34 -4.53
N LYS A 119 -15.93 -13.55 -5.41
CA LYS A 119 -16.11 -13.32 -6.86
C LYS A 119 -17.10 -14.30 -7.48
N GLN A 120 -17.10 -15.57 -7.07
CA GLN A 120 -18.07 -16.57 -7.51
C GLN A 120 -19.50 -16.21 -7.04
N ASP A 121 -19.63 -15.63 -5.86
CA ASP A 121 -20.91 -15.15 -5.32
C ASP A 121 -21.37 -13.82 -5.98
N GLY A 122 -20.60 -13.29 -6.95
CA GLY A 122 -20.93 -12.10 -7.72
C GLY A 122 -20.60 -10.78 -7.02
N LEU A 123 -19.80 -10.82 -5.94
CA LEU A 123 -19.35 -9.61 -5.24
C LEU A 123 -18.15 -8.97 -5.94
N HIS A 124 -18.12 -7.66 -5.89
CA HIS A 124 -16.97 -6.86 -6.30
C HIS A 124 -15.94 -6.81 -5.19
N VAL A 125 -14.64 -6.95 -5.53
CA VAL A 125 -13.56 -6.96 -4.54
C VAL A 125 -12.54 -5.88 -4.88
N ILE A 126 -12.25 -5.02 -3.89
CA ILE A 126 -11.32 -3.91 -3.99
C ILE A 126 -10.24 -4.09 -2.91
N LEU A 127 -8.97 -3.90 -3.25
CA LEU A 127 -7.90 -3.80 -2.27
C LEU A 127 -7.73 -2.33 -1.86
N ALA A 128 -8.20 -2.02 -0.67
CA ALA A 128 -8.17 -0.69 -0.06
C ALA A 128 -7.08 -0.62 1.03
N THR A 129 -5.84 -0.86 0.64
CA THR A 129 -4.67 -0.72 1.52
C THR A 129 -4.29 0.75 1.70
N ASN A 130 -3.67 1.12 2.82
CA ASN A 130 -3.16 2.48 2.98
C ASN A 130 -2.10 2.76 1.90
N PRO A 131 -2.27 3.77 1.02
CA PRO A 131 -1.49 3.93 -0.21
C PRO A 131 -0.13 4.57 0.05
N LEU A 132 0.66 3.93 0.90
CA LEU A 132 2.02 4.34 1.29
C LEU A 132 3.12 3.62 0.50
N PHE A 133 2.75 2.60 -0.28
CA PHE A 133 3.67 1.78 -1.06
C PHE A 133 3.47 1.96 -2.56
N PRO A 134 4.55 1.82 -3.36
CA PRO A 134 4.41 1.68 -4.81
C PRO A 134 3.63 0.42 -5.17
N ARG A 135 3.01 0.44 -6.36
CA ARG A 135 2.24 -0.70 -6.88
C ARG A 135 3.05 -2.00 -6.88
N ASP A 136 4.33 -1.94 -7.23
CA ASP A 136 5.22 -3.11 -7.22
C ASP A 136 5.37 -3.70 -5.80
N GLY A 137 5.42 -2.85 -4.78
CA GLY A 137 5.45 -3.28 -3.38
C GLY A 137 4.12 -3.89 -2.91
N VAL A 138 2.99 -3.41 -3.42
CA VAL A 138 1.67 -4.02 -3.16
C VAL A 138 1.57 -5.38 -3.85
N GLU A 139 1.95 -5.48 -5.13
CA GLU A 139 1.95 -6.72 -5.90
C GLU A 139 2.82 -7.80 -5.25
N THR A 140 4.01 -7.44 -4.79
CA THR A 140 4.92 -8.37 -4.11
C THR A 140 4.29 -8.93 -2.83
N ARG A 141 3.65 -8.09 -2.00
CA ARG A 141 2.97 -8.54 -0.78
C ARG A 141 1.75 -9.42 -1.07
N LEU A 142 0.99 -9.13 -2.12
CA LEU A 142 -0.12 -9.98 -2.56
C LEU A 142 0.36 -11.38 -2.97
N ARG A 143 1.49 -11.47 -3.68
CA ARG A 143 2.08 -12.77 -4.06
C ARG A 143 2.42 -13.64 -2.84
N TRP A 144 2.81 -13.03 -1.71
CA TRP A 144 3.13 -13.80 -0.49
C TRP A 144 1.94 -14.59 0.05
N ILE A 145 0.73 -14.17 -0.26
CA ILE A 145 -0.52 -14.85 0.14
C ILE A 145 -1.27 -15.47 -1.05
N GLY A 146 -0.59 -15.65 -2.18
CA GLY A 146 -1.14 -16.32 -3.36
C GLY A 146 -2.13 -15.49 -4.16
N LEU A 147 -2.10 -14.16 -4.02
CA LEU A 147 -2.93 -13.21 -4.76
C LEU A 147 -2.09 -12.37 -5.72
N SER A 148 -2.75 -11.59 -6.55
CA SER A 148 -2.17 -10.59 -7.45
C SER A 148 -3.08 -9.36 -7.56
N THR A 149 -2.57 -8.28 -8.15
CA THR A 149 -3.40 -7.10 -8.42
C THR A 149 -4.56 -7.37 -9.36
N ALA A 150 -4.45 -8.40 -10.22
CA ALA A 150 -5.52 -8.81 -11.14
C ALA A 150 -6.73 -9.47 -10.44
N ASP A 151 -6.60 -9.82 -9.16
CA ASP A 151 -7.71 -10.39 -8.38
C ASP A 151 -8.73 -9.34 -7.92
N PHE A 152 -8.39 -8.06 -8.00
CA PHE A 152 -9.17 -6.93 -7.51
C PHE A 152 -9.56 -5.98 -8.65
N GLU A 153 -10.74 -5.35 -8.54
CA GLU A 153 -11.18 -4.32 -9.49
C GLU A 153 -10.37 -3.03 -9.39
N LEU A 154 -9.94 -2.69 -8.18
CA LEU A 154 -9.03 -1.59 -7.87
C LEU A 154 -8.05 -2.05 -6.81
N VAL A 155 -6.80 -1.63 -6.96
CA VAL A 155 -5.75 -1.75 -5.95
C VAL A 155 -5.21 -0.35 -5.67
N THR A 156 -5.32 0.12 -4.44
CA THR A 156 -4.76 1.41 -4.03
C THR A 156 -3.25 1.32 -3.88
N SER A 157 -2.56 2.33 -4.36
CA SER A 157 -1.11 2.50 -4.25
C SER A 157 -0.74 3.98 -4.21
N TYR A 158 0.51 4.30 -3.91
CA TYR A 158 0.90 5.70 -3.80
C TYR A 158 0.86 6.44 -5.15
N GLU A 159 0.84 5.72 -6.30
CA GLU A 159 0.75 6.32 -7.63
C GLU A 159 -0.66 6.79 -7.98
N ASN A 160 -1.69 6.06 -7.53
CA ASN A 160 -3.06 6.29 -7.98
C ASN A 160 -3.97 6.96 -6.95
N MET A 161 -3.47 7.21 -5.73
CA MET A 161 -4.23 7.82 -4.64
C MET A 161 -3.63 9.16 -4.22
N HIS A 162 -4.52 10.07 -3.81
CA HIS A 162 -4.17 11.43 -3.35
C HIS A 162 -4.32 11.57 -1.83
N TYR A 163 -5.03 10.64 -1.19
CA TYR A 163 -5.30 10.66 0.24
C TYR A 163 -4.90 9.34 0.88
N CYS A 164 -4.55 9.39 2.17
CA CYS A 164 -4.25 8.22 2.99
C CYS A 164 -5.33 8.04 4.07
N LYS A 165 -5.49 6.83 4.58
CA LYS A 165 -6.23 6.56 5.80
C LYS A 165 -5.59 7.33 6.97
N PRO A 166 -6.34 7.87 7.92
CA PRO A 166 -7.79 7.75 8.14
C PRO A 166 -8.62 8.86 7.47
N ASN A 167 -8.07 9.61 6.51
CA ASN A 167 -8.80 10.68 5.85
C ASN A 167 -10.03 10.12 5.11
N PRO A 168 -11.28 10.56 5.40
CA PRO A 168 -12.47 10.04 4.73
C PRO A 168 -12.49 10.30 3.22
N LYS A 169 -11.71 11.27 2.72
CA LYS A 169 -11.54 11.50 1.28
C LYS A 169 -10.84 10.31 0.59
N TYR A 170 -10.07 9.50 1.32
CA TYR A 170 -9.49 8.28 0.80
C TYR A 170 -10.58 7.32 0.28
N PHE A 171 -11.61 7.07 1.07
CA PHE A 171 -12.72 6.22 0.66
C PHE A 171 -13.59 6.87 -0.42
N ALA A 172 -13.82 8.20 -0.33
CA ALA A 172 -14.54 8.93 -1.37
C ALA A 172 -13.86 8.81 -2.73
N GLU A 173 -12.52 8.89 -2.78
CA GLU A 173 -11.73 8.71 -4.00
C GLU A 173 -11.89 7.29 -4.59
N ILE A 174 -11.87 6.24 -3.75
CA ILE A 174 -12.12 4.86 -4.19
C ILE A 174 -13.52 4.73 -4.82
N LEU A 175 -14.54 5.28 -4.17
CA LEU A 175 -15.91 5.24 -4.68
C LEU A 175 -16.05 5.99 -6.02
N GLU A 176 -15.40 7.14 -6.16
CA GLU A 176 -15.37 7.89 -7.41
C GLU A 176 -14.69 7.09 -8.54
N MET A 177 -13.51 6.50 -8.27
CA MET A 177 -12.75 5.70 -9.24
C MET A 177 -13.50 4.46 -9.70
N THR A 178 -14.31 3.86 -8.83
CA THR A 178 -14.99 2.57 -9.10
C THR A 178 -16.47 2.73 -9.46
N GLY A 179 -17.04 3.92 -9.25
CA GLY A 179 -18.48 4.16 -9.46
C GLY A 179 -19.38 3.41 -8.48
N LYS A 180 -18.85 2.99 -7.32
CA LYS A 180 -19.63 2.23 -6.32
C LYS A 180 -20.40 3.16 -5.39
N ASP A 181 -21.53 2.64 -4.87
CA ASP A 181 -22.33 3.31 -3.84
C ASP A 181 -21.84 2.91 -2.45
N ALA A 182 -21.53 3.89 -1.60
CA ALA A 182 -21.10 3.65 -0.23
C ALA A 182 -22.05 2.76 0.57
N ALA A 183 -23.35 2.89 0.32
CA ALA A 183 -24.40 2.08 1.00
C ALA A 183 -24.36 0.58 0.61
N GLN A 184 -23.63 0.23 -0.45
CA GLN A 184 -23.47 -1.14 -0.93
C GLN A 184 -22.04 -1.69 -0.66
N CYS A 185 -21.19 -0.91 -0.01
CA CYS A 185 -19.81 -1.26 0.30
C CYS A 185 -19.67 -1.71 1.76
N LEU A 186 -18.77 -2.68 1.97
CA LEU A 186 -18.31 -3.10 3.29
C LEU A 186 -16.78 -3.02 3.32
N MET A 187 -16.24 -2.31 4.31
CA MET A 187 -14.78 -2.32 4.58
C MET A 187 -14.44 -3.43 5.58
N VAL A 188 -13.42 -4.19 5.28
CA VAL A 188 -12.85 -5.24 6.13
C VAL A 188 -11.39 -4.91 6.40
N GLY A 189 -11.08 -4.65 7.66
CA GLY A 189 -9.74 -4.26 8.10
C GLY A 189 -9.47 -4.60 9.56
N ASN A 190 -8.30 -4.24 10.04
CA ASN A 190 -7.83 -4.54 11.40
C ASN A 190 -7.69 -3.30 12.29
N ASN A 191 -7.86 -2.11 11.74
CA ASN A 191 -7.70 -0.86 12.46
C ASN A 191 -8.98 -0.02 12.41
N MET A 192 -9.71 0.01 13.53
CA MET A 192 -11.00 0.71 13.61
C MET A 192 -10.91 2.24 13.44
N ASP A 193 -9.73 2.81 13.55
CA ASP A 193 -9.52 4.25 13.33
C ASP A 193 -9.23 4.57 11.85
N GLU A 194 -8.82 3.56 11.06
CA GLU A 194 -8.42 3.71 9.66
C GLU A 194 -9.43 3.10 8.67
N ASP A 195 -10.11 2.00 9.07
CA ASP A 195 -10.90 1.15 8.17
C ASP A 195 -12.43 1.34 8.29
#